data_d095596e10eb497570e48d7f10b5697a
#
_entry.id   d095596e10eb497570e48d7f10b5697a
#
_cell.length_a   1.000
_cell.length_b   1.000
_cell.length_c   1.000
_cell.angle_alpha   90.00
_cell.angle_beta   90.00
_cell.angle_gamma   90.00
#
_symmetry.space_group_name_H-M   'P 1'
#
loop_
_entity.id
_entity.type
_entity.pdbx_description
1 polymer ?
#
loop_
_entity_poly.entity_id
_entity_poly.type
_entity_poly.pdbx_seq_one_letter_code
_entity_poly.pdbx_strand_id
1 'polypeptide(L)'
;VFPEVLAKRNKHGTAYWSLVVVMGIAIAICATGATFGVIMTIFSFCNTFSEIPNTLTPILAHRKYPKTCDNSPAKMPYPLAFVIAIVTALICAYLSVEMLLTLDLGAIIGIIAVYVIGFIYFFFRVKYLKGKGVDLIAEMRAPYEPWEEKERSYR
;
A
#
# COMPACT_ATOMS: atom_id res chain seq x y z
N VAL A 1 10.92 -4.61 -1.54
CA VAL A 1 10.45 -4.21 -2.88
C VAL A 1 11.26 -3.04 -3.43
N PHE A 2 11.69 -2.08 -2.61
CA PHE A 2 12.51 -0.96 -3.04
C PHE A 2 13.99 -1.36 -3.18
N PRO A 3 14.79 -0.66 -4.04
CA PRO A 3 16.23 -0.87 -4.14
C PRO A 3 16.91 -0.68 -2.77
N GLU A 4 17.91 -1.52 -2.46
CA GLU A 4 18.66 -1.46 -1.20
C GLU A 4 19.31 -0.08 -0.94
N VAL A 5 19.63 0.63 -2.03
CA VAL A 5 20.17 2.00 -1.96
C VAL A 5 19.20 2.95 -1.24
N LEU A 6 17.89 2.82 -1.44
CA LEU A 6 16.87 3.63 -0.78
C LEU A 6 16.67 3.25 0.69
N ALA A 7 17.00 2.01 1.07
CA ALA A 7 16.94 1.53 2.44
C ALA A 7 18.19 1.87 3.27
N LYS A 8 19.28 2.36 2.64
CA LYS A 8 20.54 2.68 3.31
C LYS A 8 20.32 3.81 4.31
N ARG A 9 20.51 3.49 5.58
CA ARG A 9 20.35 4.45 6.70
C ARG A 9 21.66 5.18 6.97
N ASN A 10 21.55 6.47 7.28
CA ASN A 10 22.65 7.30 7.73
C ASN A 10 22.96 7.02 9.23
N LYS A 11 24.05 7.59 9.76
CA LYS A 11 24.46 7.51 11.17
C LYS A 11 23.34 7.84 12.19
N HIS A 12 22.33 8.60 11.76
CA HIS A 12 21.15 8.98 12.55
C HIS A 12 19.91 8.08 12.29
N GLY A 13 20.07 6.95 11.62
CA GLY A 13 18.96 6.02 11.34
C GLY A 13 18.01 6.44 10.21
N THR A 14 18.26 7.57 9.54
CA THR A 14 17.40 8.13 8.50
C THR A 14 17.78 7.60 7.11
N ALA A 15 16.80 7.19 6.32
CA ALA A 15 16.98 6.79 4.92
C ALA A 15 17.09 8.03 4.02
N TYR A 16 18.29 8.60 3.94
CA TYR A 16 18.55 9.88 3.24
C TYR A 16 18.13 9.85 1.77
N TRP A 17 18.48 8.78 1.04
CA TRP A 17 18.12 8.67 -0.38
C TRP A 17 16.61 8.59 -0.62
N SER A 18 15.88 7.92 0.26
CA SER A 18 14.42 7.89 0.20
C SER A 18 13.82 9.29 0.36
N LEU A 19 14.38 10.08 1.29
CA LEU A 19 13.93 11.46 1.54
C LEU A 19 14.23 12.37 0.34
N VAL A 20 15.41 12.26 -0.28
CA VAL A 20 15.79 13.03 -1.47
C VAL A 20 14.84 12.73 -2.65
N VAL A 21 14.48 11.46 -2.85
CA VAL A 21 13.55 11.07 -3.92
C VAL A 21 12.16 11.65 -3.65
N VAL A 22 11.65 11.55 -2.43
CA VAL A 22 10.32 12.09 -2.06
C VAL A 22 10.30 13.61 -2.23
N MET A 23 11.32 14.31 -1.75
CA MET A 23 11.44 15.78 -1.91
C MET A 23 11.56 16.19 -3.37
N GLY A 24 12.32 15.44 -4.17
CA GLY A 24 12.45 15.69 -5.61
C GLY A 24 11.11 15.55 -6.33
N ILE A 25 10.34 14.53 -6.02
CA ILE A 25 8.98 14.34 -6.56
C ILE A 25 8.06 15.48 -6.12
N ALA A 26 8.09 15.87 -4.84
CA ALA A 26 7.28 16.97 -4.33
C ALA A 26 7.59 18.30 -5.04
N ILE A 27 8.88 18.62 -5.23
CA ILE A 27 9.31 19.82 -5.97
C ILE A 27 8.85 19.76 -7.43
N ALA A 28 8.98 18.61 -8.09
CA ALA A 28 8.52 18.43 -9.46
C ALA A 28 7.01 18.67 -9.59
N ILE A 29 6.20 18.14 -8.65
CA ILE A 29 4.76 18.37 -8.62
C ILE A 29 4.45 19.87 -8.41
N CYS A 30 5.12 20.52 -7.47
CA CYS A 30 4.95 21.96 -7.25
C CYS A 30 5.32 22.79 -8.49
N ALA A 31 6.34 22.38 -9.23
CA ALA A 31 6.79 23.07 -10.45
C ALA A 31 5.77 22.97 -11.61
N THR A 32 4.83 21.99 -11.57
CA THR A 32 3.76 21.91 -12.59
C THR A 32 2.72 23.02 -12.49
N GLY A 33 2.75 23.84 -11.42
CA GLY A 33 1.75 24.89 -11.18
C GLY A 33 0.36 24.36 -10.81
N ALA A 34 0.25 23.06 -10.49
CA ALA A 34 -1.01 22.46 -10.07
C ALA A 34 -1.51 23.14 -8.78
N THR A 35 -2.80 23.49 -8.76
CA THR A 35 -3.43 24.09 -7.58
C THR A 35 -3.38 23.13 -6.41
N PHE A 36 -3.13 23.62 -5.20
CA PHE A 36 -3.08 22.81 -3.99
C PHE A 36 -4.32 21.91 -3.83
N GLY A 37 -5.51 22.44 -4.20
CA GLY A 37 -6.75 21.66 -4.19
C GLY A 37 -6.70 20.42 -5.08
N VAL A 38 -6.19 20.53 -6.29
CA VAL A 38 -6.07 19.41 -7.23
C VAL A 38 -5.11 18.36 -6.67
N ILE A 39 -3.96 18.79 -6.13
CA ILE A 39 -2.98 17.86 -5.53
C ILE A 39 -3.61 17.10 -4.36
N MET A 40 -4.34 17.80 -3.48
CA MET A 40 -5.01 17.19 -2.33
C MET A 40 -6.12 16.22 -2.76
N THR A 41 -6.88 16.55 -3.80
CA THR A 41 -7.92 15.65 -4.32
C THR A 41 -7.32 14.38 -4.91
N ILE A 42 -6.24 14.50 -5.69
CA ILE A 42 -5.51 13.34 -6.23
C ILE A 42 -4.98 12.45 -5.10
N PHE A 43 -4.35 13.06 -4.09
CA PHE A 43 -3.82 12.33 -2.94
C PHE A 43 -4.93 11.61 -2.17
N SER A 44 -6.04 12.30 -1.90
CA SER A 44 -7.20 11.73 -1.21
C SER A 44 -7.82 10.60 -2.00
N PHE A 45 -7.95 10.74 -3.32
CA PHE A 45 -8.42 9.67 -4.20
C PHE A 45 -7.53 8.43 -4.12
N CYS A 46 -6.22 8.59 -4.30
CA CYS A 46 -5.28 7.48 -4.27
C CYS A 46 -5.29 6.77 -2.91
N ASN A 47 -5.39 7.53 -1.82
CA ASN A 47 -5.46 6.98 -0.47
C ASN A 47 -6.76 6.20 -0.26
N THR A 48 -7.92 6.81 -0.53
CA THR A 48 -9.24 6.18 -0.36
C THR A 48 -9.39 4.95 -1.24
N PHE A 49 -8.91 4.99 -2.48
CA PHE A 49 -8.92 3.87 -3.39
C PHE A 49 -8.06 2.70 -2.89
N SER A 50 -6.89 2.99 -2.31
CA SER A 50 -6.00 2.00 -1.71
C SER A 50 -6.58 1.36 -0.44
N GLU A 51 -7.51 2.03 0.26
CA GLU A 51 -8.17 1.49 1.43
C GLU A 51 -9.21 0.41 1.10
N ILE A 52 -9.75 0.37 -0.13
CA ILE A 52 -10.73 -0.66 -0.52
C ILE A 52 -10.20 -2.09 -0.31
N PRO A 53 -9.04 -2.50 -0.85
CA PRO A 53 -8.49 -3.82 -0.57
C PRO A 53 -8.09 -3.99 0.90
N ASN A 54 -7.63 -2.94 1.59
CA ASN A 54 -7.25 -3.00 2.99
C ASN A 54 -8.45 -3.30 3.90
N THR A 55 -9.59 -2.69 3.64
CA THR A 55 -10.83 -2.94 4.41
C THR A 55 -11.38 -4.34 4.22
N LEU A 56 -11.08 -5.01 3.10
CA LEU A 56 -11.45 -6.41 2.85
C LEU A 56 -10.48 -7.42 3.47
N THR A 57 -9.30 -6.97 3.90
CA THR A 57 -8.27 -7.83 4.52
C THR A 57 -8.77 -8.61 5.75
N PRO A 58 -9.56 -8.05 6.70
CA PRO A 58 -10.08 -8.79 7.85
C PRO A 58 -10.91 -10.02 7.46
N ILE A 59 -11.68 -9.95 6.37
CA ILE A 59 -12.48 -11.09 5.87
C ILE A 59 -11.54 -12.23 5.43
N LEU A 60 -10.49 -11.89 4.68
CA LEU A 60 -9.49 -12.86 4.23
C LEU A 60 -8.67 -13.40 5.39
N ALA A 61 -8.32 -12.56 6.36
CA ALA A 61 -7.58 -12.94 7.55
C ALA A 61 -8.34 -13.98 8.39
N HIS A 62 -9.62 -13.77 8.66
CA HIS A 62 -10.45 -14.73 9.38
C HIS A 62 -10.56 -16.09 8.66
N ARG A 63 -10.61 -16.07 7.33
CA ARG A 63 -10.65 -17.30 6.52
C ARG A 63 -9.32 -18.04 6.51
N LYS A 64 -8.21 -17.31 6.41
CA LYS A 64 -6.88 -17.92 6.20
C LYS A 64 -6.14 -18.19 7.51
N TYR A 65 -6.38 -17.38 8.53
CA TYR A 65 -5.67 -17.42 9.82
C TYR A 65 -6.62 -17.33 11.02
N PRO A 66 -7.59 -18.28 11.16
CA PRO A 66 -8.60 -18.22 12.23
C PRO A 66 -7.97 -18.20 13.64
N LYS A 67 -6.94 -19.03 13.87
CA LYS A 67 -6.23 -19.10 15.17
C LYS A 67 -5.58 -17.77 15.58
N THR A 68 -5.04 -17.02 14.62
CA THR A 68 -4.42 -15.71 14.87
C THR A 68 -5.47 -14.67 15.21
N CYS A 69 -6.63 -14.71 14.55
CA CYS A 69 -7.74 -13.81 14.84
C CYS A 69 -8.36 -14.11 16.23
N ASP A 70 -8.47 -15.40 16.63
CA ASP A 70 -8.98 -15.81 17.93
C ASP A 70 -8.06 -15.41 19.09
N ASN A 71 -6.76 -15.37 18.88
CA ASN A 71 -5.75 -14.96 19.85
C ASN A 71 -5.47 -13.45 19.86
N SER A 72 -6.10 -12.68 18.98
CA SER A 72 -5.95 -11.23 18.95
C SER A 72 -6.56 -10.58 20.21
N PRO A 73 -5.88 -9.57 20.81
CA PRO A 73 -6.44 -8.81 21.94
C PRO A 73 -7.74 -8.08 21.57
N ALA A 74 -7.95 -7.77 20.29
CA ALA A 74 -9.18 -7.17 19.77
C ALA A 74 -10.03 -8.23 19.06
N LYS A 75 -10.58 -9.18 19.83
CA LYS A 75 -11.47 -10.20 19.29
C LYS A 75 -12.74 -9.58 18.72
N MET A 76 -12.87 -9.63 17.41
CA MET A 76 -14.10 -9.22 16.73
C MET A 76 -14.79 -10.46 16.15
N PRO A 77 -16.08 -10.69 16.44
CA PRO A 77 -16.80 -11.82 15.86
C PRO A 77 -16.85 -11.67 14.33
N TYR A 78 -16.64 -12.78 13.62
CA TYR A 78 -16.56 -12.80 12.16
C TYR A 78 -17.72 -12.07 11.45
N PRO A 79 -19.02 -12.27 11.83
CA PRO A 79 -20.12 -11.58 11.16
C PRO A 79 -20.04 -10.05 11.30
N LEU A 80 -19.59 -9.56 12.45
CA LEU A 80 -19.42 -8.13 12.67
C LEU A 80 -18.25 -7.57 11.83
N ALA A 81 -17.12 -8.26 11.82
CA ALA A 81 -15.97 -7.91 10.99
C ALA A 81 -16.35 -7.88 9.49
N PHE A 82 -17.15 -8.85 9.03
CA PHE A 82 -17.64 -8.93 7.68
C PHE A 82 -18.53 -7.74 7.31
N VAL A 83 -19.51 -7.41 8.15
CA VAL A 83 -20.42 -6.27 7.90
C VAL A 83 -19.65 -4.95 7.87
N ILE A 84 -18.78 -4.71 8.85
CA ILE A 84 -17.97 -3.50 8.92
C ILE A 84 -17.08 -3.38 7.67
N ALA A 85 -16.39 -4.45 7.29
CA ALA A 85 -15.50 -4.45 6.13
C ALA A 85 -16.25 -4.13 4.83
N ILE A 86 -17.43 -4.73 4.61
CA ILE A 86 -18.25 -4.45 3.42
C ILE A 86 -18.77 -3.02 3.42
N VAL A 87 -19.33 -2.56 4.54
CA VAL A 87 -19.85 -1.18 4.63
C VAL A 87 -18.73 -0.17 4.39
N THR A 88 -17.57 -0.35 5.02
CA THR A 88 -16.42 0.55 4.83
C THR A 88 -15.91 0.50 3.39
N ALA A 89 -15.82 -0.68 2.78
CA ALA A 89 -15.42 -0.80 1.38
C ALA A 89 -16.39 -0.09 0.43
N LEU A 90 -17.71 -0.18 0.66
CA LEU A 90 -18.72 0.52 -0.13
C LEU A 90 -18.62 2.04 0.04
N ILE A 91 -18.40 2.53 1.26
CA ILE A 91 -18.20 3.96 1.53
C ILE A 91 -16.93 4.45 0.81
N CYS A 92 -15.81 3.73 0.92
CA CYS A 92 -14.57 4.08 0.22
C CYS A 92 -14.75 4.06 -1.32
N ALA A 93 -15.48 3.10 -1.86
CA ALA A 93 -15.78 3.05 -3.28
C ALA A 93 -16.64 4.24 -3.72
N TYR A 94 -17.69 4.56 -2.97
CA TYR A 94 -18.54 5.73 -3.23
C TYR A 94 -17.74 7.03 -3.22
N LEU A 95 -16.95 7.26 -2.16
CA LEU A 95 -16.10 8.45 -2.04
C LEU A 95 -15.07 8.54 -3.16
N SER A 96 -14.49 7.39 -3.57
CA SER A 96 -13.56 7.36 -4.71
C SER A 96 -14.23 7.79 -6.02
N VAL A 97 -15.46 7.37 -6.26
CA VAL A 97 -16.23 7.79 -7.44
C VAL A 97 -16.55 9.28 -7.39
N GLU A 98 -17.02 9.79 -6.25
CA GLU A 98 -17.29 11.23 -6.07
C GLU A 98 -16.03 12.08 -6.31
N MET A 99 -14.89 11.67 -5.76
CA MET A 99 -13.62 12.36 -5.99
C MET A 99 -13.21 12.34 -7.47
N LEU A 100 -13.41 11.20 -8.15
CA LEU A 100 -13.07 11.07 -9.57
C LEU A 100 -13.93 11.99 -10.45
N LEU A 101 -15.20 12.17 -10.12
CA LEU A 101 -16.11 13.06 -10.85
C LEU A 101 -15.79 14.54 -10.68
N THR A 102 -15.09 14.91 -9.61
CA THR A 102 -14.66 16.30 -9.36
C THR A 102 -13.32 16.65 -10.00
N LEU A 103 -12.57 15.65 -10.49
CA LEU A 103 -11.28 15.85 -11.13
C LEU A 103 -11.44 16.24 -12.60
N ASP A 104 -10.57 17.13 -13.07
CA ASP A 104 -10.43 17.43 -14.49
C ASP A 104 -9.74 16.28 -15.24
N LEU A 105 -9.89 16.28 -16.56
CA LEU A 105 -9.35 15.20 -17.40
C LEU A 105 -7.83 15.05 -17.26
N GLY A 106 -7.12 16.16 -17.08
CA GLY A 106 -5.67 16.14 -16.90
C GLY A 106 -5.23 15.42 -15.63
N ALA A 107 -5.94 15.64 -14.53
CA ALA A 107 -5.69 14.97 -13.25
C ALA A 107 -6.00 13.46 -13.34
N ILE A 108 -7.07 13.08 -14.04
CA ILE A 108 -7.42 11.67 -14.26
C ILE A 108 -6.33 10.96 -15.07
N ILE A 109 -5.86 11.57 -16.14
CA ILE A 109 -4.73 11.03 -16.93
C ILE A 109 -3.47 10.90 -16.07
N GLY A 110 -3.19 11.88 -15.21
CA GLY A 110 -2.07 11.84 -14.28
C GLY A 110 -2.16 10.67 -13.31
N ILE A 111 -3.34 10.42 -12.72
CA ILE A 111 -3.58 9.28 -11.83
C ILE A 111 -3.32 7.96 -12.57
N ILE A 112 -3.92 7.80 -13.76
CA ILE A 112 -3.75 6.58 -14.56
C ILE A 112 -2.26 6.37 -14.89
N ALA A 113 -1.54 7.42 -15.28
CA ALA A 113 -0.12 7.33 -15.58
C ALA A 113 0.70 6.85 -14.37
N VAL A 114 0.42 7.38 -13.17
CA VAL A 114 1.11 6.96 -11.93
C VAL A 114 0.86 5.47 -11.63
N TYR A 115 -0.39 5.01 -11.74
CA TYR A 115 -0.70 3.59 -11.51
C TYR A 115 -0.05 2.68 -12.56
N VAL A 116 -0.07 3.08 -13.83
CA VAL A 116 0.57 2.32 -14.92
C VAL A 116 2.08 2.23 -14.70
N ILE A 117 2.73 3.35 -14.40
CA ILE A 117 4.17 3.39 -14.11
C ILE A 117 4.49 2.52 -12.89
N GLY A 118 3.70 2.62 -11.83
CA GLY A 118 3.85 1.80 -10.63
C GLY A 118 3.71 0.30 -10.92
N PHE A 119 2.72 -0.07 -11.74
CA PHE A 119 2.50 -1.45 -12.15
C PHE A 119 3.64 -2.00 -13.01
N ILE A 120 4.10 -1.21 -13.99
CA ILE A 120 5.24 -1.55 -14.85
C ILE A 120 6.50 -1.74 -13.98
N TYR A 121 6.78 -0.79 -13.08
CA TYR A 121 7.89 -0.89 -12.14
C TYR A 121 7.80 -2.16 -11.28
N PHE A 122 6.64 -2.44 -10.72
CA PHE A 122 6.42 -3.64 -9.91
C PHE A 122 6.70 -4.92 -10.71
N PHE A 123 6.19 -5.02 -11.94
CA PHE A 123 6.38 -6.16 -12.81
C PHE A 123 7.87 -6.40 -13.15
N PHE A 124 8.57 -5.33 -13.53
CA PHE A 124 10.01 -5.41 -13.78
C PHE A 124 10.79 -5.80 -12.53
N ARG A 125 10.40 -5.26 -11.38
CA ARG A 125 11.07 -5.55 -10.10
C ARG A 125 10.87 -6.99 -9.68
N VAL A 126 9.66 -7.53 -9.79
CA VAL A 126 9.37 -8.95 -9.52
C VAL A 126 10.22 -9.85 -10.42
N LYS A 127 10.26 -9.55 -11.72
CA LYS A 127 11.06 -10.32 -12.68
C LYS A 127 12.56 -10.27 -12.35
N TYR A 128 13.07 -9.10 -11.99
CA TYR A 128 14.47 -8.91 -11.60
C TYR A 128 14.83 -9.70 -10.34
N LEU A 129 13.98 -9.67 -9.30
CA LEU A 129 14.20 -10.40 -8.06
C LEU A 129 14.14 -11.91 -8.27
N LYS A 130 13.20 -12.38 -9.11
CA LYS A 130 13.12 -13.78 -9.49
C LYS A 130 14.41 -14.27 -10.17
N GLY A 131 15.04 -13.42 -11.02
CA GLY A 131 16.35 -13.71 -11.61
C GLY A 131 17.50 -13.79 -10.59
N LYS A 132 17.34 -13.19 -9.40
CA LYS A 132 18.27 -13.29 -8.26
C LYS A 132 17.97 -14.43 -7.29
N GLY A 133 17.02 -15.29 -7.62
CA GLY A 133 16.62 -16.43 -6.75
C GLY A 133 15.65 -16.06 -5.64
N VAL A 134 15.16 -14.81 -5.59
CA VAL A 134 14.15 -14.38 -4.60
C VAL A 134 12.78 -14.34 -5.28
N ASP A 135 11.93 -15.32 -4.96
CA ASP A 135 10.55 -15.31 -5.44
C ASP A 135 9.67 -14.51 -4.48
N LEU A 136 9.53 -13.21 -4.78
CA LEU A 136 8.76 -12.27 -3.96
C LEU A 136 7.29 -12.71 -3.80
N ILE A 137 6.71 -13.35 -4.82
CA ILE A 137 5.31 -13.81 -4.78
C ILE A 137 5.17 -15.03 -3.88
N ALA A 138 6.14 -15.94 -3.92
CA ALA A 138 6.18 -17.08 -3.02
C ALA A 138 6.38 -16.64 -1.57
N GLU A 139 7.27 -15.66 -1.33
CA GLU A 139 7.52 -15.10 0.00
C GLU A 139 6.29 -14.38 0.57
N MET A 140 5.55 -13.61 -0.25
CA MET A 140 4.28 -13.00 0.17
C MET A 140 3.16 -14.03 0.43
N ARG A 141 3.22 -15.20 -0.20
CA ARG A 141 2.27 -16.30 0.01
C ARG A 141 2.66 -17.23 1.13
N ALA A 142 3.91 -17.19 1.57
CA ALA A 142 4.38 -18.00 2.69
C ALA A 142 3.53 -17.70 3.93
N PRO A 143 3.16 -18.73 4.71
CA PRO A 143 2.45 -18.51 5.96
C PRO A 143 3.31 -17.61 6.85
N TYR A 144 2.68 -16.61 7.45
CA TYR A 144 3.33 -15.74 8.42
C TYR A 144 3.78 -16.58 9.62
N GLU A 145 5.08 -16.75 9.79
CA GLU A 145 5.61 -17.30 11.03
C GLU A 145 5.41 -16.26 12.15
N PRO A 146 4.77 -16.65 13.27
CA PRO A 146 4.63 -15.74 14.40
C PRO A 146 6.02 -15.21 14.79
N TRP A 147 6.15 -13.89 14.96
CA TRP A 147 7.40 -13.23 15.32
C TRP A 147 8.07 -13.85 16.56
N GLU A 148 7.29 -14.46 17.46
CA GLU A 148 7.75 -15.21 18.64
C GLU A 148 8.57 -16.47 18.29
N GLU A 149 8.29 -17.16 17.19
CA GLU A 149 9.09 -18.28 16.72
C GLU A 149 10.41 -17.81 16.09
N LYS A 150 10.35 -16.66 15.42
CA LYS A 150 11.50 -16.04 14.80
C LYS A 150 12.49 -15.51 15.86
N GLU A 151 12.00 -14.90 16.94
CA GLU A 151 12.86 -14.48 18.08
C GLU A 151 13.49 -15.66 18.81
N ARG A 152 12.80 -16.79 18.94
CA ARG A 152 13.37 -18.01 19.54
C ARG A 152 14.50 -18.62 18.71
N SER A 153 14.48 -18.46 17.39
CA SER A 153 15.54 -18.97 16.51
C SER A 153 16.82 -18.11 16.55
N TYR A 154 16.77 -16.89 17.09
CA TYR A 154 17.92 -15.97 17.23
C TYR A 154 18.51 -15.96 18.65
N ARG A 155 17.93 -16.68 19.60
CA ARG A 155 18.50 -16.94 20.94
C ARG A 155 19.16 -18.30 21.03
#